data_9e81ac0fb989fd9be9dc66ac8b7ccd9a
#
_entry.id   9e81ac0fb989fd9be9dc66ac8b7ccd9a
#
_cell.length_a   1.000
_cell.length_b   1.000
_cell.length_c   1.000
_cell.angle_alpha   90.00
_cell.angle_beta   90.00
_cell.angle_gamma   90.00
#
_symmetry.space_group_name_H-M   'P 1'
#
loop_
_entity.id
_entity.type
_entity.pdbx_description
1 polymer ?
#
loop_
_entity_poly.entity_id
_entity_poly.type
_entity_poly.pdbx_seq_one_letter_code
_entity_poly.pdbx_strand_id
1 'polypeptide(L)'
;MSVRKTSIMCTMGNPNEIRLAIVDNDDFVLMGLAAFLSRHLPNVRLAWKANTGTDALEYATDPANEADILLVDMSLEDMPGDMVCREIRSRNRMLPLLAVTSFSLTRYARRAAEGGAQGIVSKADFPALCKAVKLVSDGHTLCVRVGGETIGFEDVDAAYHRLVRLPVNRIERLSEREKYAMVLYSQSYKPTQIARMMDVSAGTVKTYLDRVQNKLHLTSRAELIAYWWRRERW
;
A
#
# COMPACT_ATOMS: atom_id res chain seq x y z
N MET A 1 -8.34 1.67 57.59
CA MET A 1 -8.56 1.16 56.22
C MET A 1 -7.74 1.99 55.27
N SER A 2 -6.61 1.45 54.85
CA SER A 2 -5.65 2.17 53.97
C SER A 2 -5.93 1.81 52.53
N VAL A 3 -6.36 2.78 51.76
CA VAL A 3 -6.59 2.64 50.31
C VAL A 3 -5.24 2.72 49.62
N ARG A 4 -4.74 1.59 49.08
CA ARG A 4 -3.55 1.55 48.21
C ARG A 4 -3.89 2.20 46.89
N LYS A 5 -3.29 3.35 46.61
CA LYS A 5 -3.24 3.97 45.29
C LYS A 5 -2.35 3.08 44.40
N THR A 6 -2.98 2.35 43.49
CA THR A 6 -2.27 1.68 42.38
C THR A 6 -1.81 2.75 41.43
N SER A 7 -0.52 3.04 41.44
CA SER A 7 0.13 3.95 40.49
C SER A 7 0.22 3.20 39.16
N ILE A 8 -0.57 3.62 38.19
CA ILE A 8 -0.39 3.20 36.78
C ILE A 8 0.90 3.89 36.30
N MET A 9 2.01 3.14 36.30
CA MET A 9 3.23 3.59 35.61
C MET A 9 2.95 3.58 34.13
N CYS A 10 2.68 4.75 33.59
CA CYS A 10 2.80 5.00 32.15
C CYS A 10 4.29 4.82 31.82
N THR A 11 4.65 3.75 31.15
CA THR A 11 6.01 3.56 30.63
C THR A 11 6.20 4.62 29.54
N MET A 12 6.86 5.74 29.91
CA MET A 12 7.34 6.70 28.93
C MET A 12 8.37 5.97 28.07
N GLY A 13 8.01 5.65 26.82
CA GLY A 13 8.95 5.13 25.83
C GLY A 13 10.13 6.10 25.67
N ASN A 14 11.29 5.56 25.32
CA ASN A 14 12.47 6.38 25.07
C ASN A 14 12.12 7.39 23.94
N PRO A 15 12.24 8.71 24.14
CA PRO A 15 11.85 9.72 23.14
C PRO A 15 12.61 9.62 21.80
N ASN A 16 13.66 8.82 21.74
CA ASN A 16 14.44 8.53 20.54
C ASN A 16 14.14 7.14 19.93
N GLU A 17 13.18 6.41 20.45
CA GLU A 17 12.84 5.07 19.93
C GLU A 17 11.98 5.18 18.67
N ILE A 18 12.36 4.48 17.60
CA ILE A 18 11.61 4.38 16.34
C ILE A 18 10.81 3.08 16.37
N ARG A 19 9.50 3.18 16.39
CA ARG A 19 8.58 2.04 16.31
C ARG A 19 8.43 1.65 14.84
N LEU A 20 9.05 0.53 14.49
CA LEU A 20 9.09 0.01 13.13
C LEU A 20 7.93 -0.96 12.91
N ALA A 21 7.19 -0.79 11.82
CA ALA A 21 6.26 -1.77 11.30
C ALA A 21 6.77 -2.33 9.96
N ILE A 22 6.44 -3.60 9.65
CA ILE A 22 6.87 -4.26 8.41
C ILE A 22 5.72 -5.09 7.86
N VAL A 23 5.46 -4.98 6.55
CA VAL A 23 4.59 -5.91 5.81
C VAL A 23 5.35 -6.59 4.68
N ASP A 24 5.30 -7.92 4.68
CA ASP A 24 5.93 -8.80 3.70
C ASP A 24 5.23 -10.17 3.73
N ASN A 25 4.98 -10.79 2.59
CA ASN A 25 4.36 -12.12 2.55
C ASN A 25 5.31 -13.26 2.94
N ASP A 26 6.61 -13.00 3.05
CA ASP A 26 7.62 -13.98 3.46
C ASP A 26 8.01 -13.78 4.94
N ASP A 27 7.65 -14.74 5.79
CA ASP A 27 7.99 -14.73 7.22
C ASP A 27 9.48 -14.67 7.50
N PHE A 28 10.32 -15.31 6.67
CA PHE A 28 11.77 -15.27 6.85
C PHE A 28 12.32 -13.88 6.55
N VAL A 29 11.79 -13.21 5.53
CA VAL A 29 12.14 -11.82 5.20
C VAL A 29 11.70 -10.90 6.33
N LEU A 30 10.47 -11.03 6.85
CA LEU A 30 9.98 -10.27 8.00
C LEU A 30 10.91 -10.39 9.21
N MET A 31 11.22 -11.62 9.60
CA MET A 31 12.12 -11.90 10.73
C MET A 31 13.54 -11.39 10.48
N GLY A 32 14.05 -11.60 9.27
CA GLY A 32 15.37 -11.16 8.88
C GLY A 32 15.55 -9.65 8.90
N LEU A 33 14.59 -8.91 8.31
CA LEU A 33 14.59 -7.45 8.28
C LEU A 33 14.44 -6.85 9.68
N ALA A 34 13.52 -7.38 10.49
CA ALA A 34 13.32 -6.93 11.86
C ALA A 34 14.59 -7.13 12.71
N ALA A 35 15.17 -8.32 12.68
CA ALA A 35 16.40 -8.64 13.41
C ALA A 35 17.58 -7.80 12.94
N PHE A 36 17.74 -7.65 11.61
CA PHE A 36 18.81 -6.84 11.03
C PHE A 36 18.70 -5.37 11.45
N LEU A 37 17.52 -4.76 11.29
CA LEU A 37 17.32 -3.35 11.62
C LEU A 37 17.48 -3.09 13.12
N SER A 38 16.93 -3.93 13.99
CA SER A 38 17.10 -3.79 15.46
C SER A 38 18.56 -3.94 15.89
N ARG A 39 19.37 -4.75 15.18
CA ARG A 39 20.80 -4.91 15.47
C ARG A 39 21.64 -3.69 15.04
N HIS A 40 21.34 -3.09 13.88
CA HIS A 40 22.13 -2.02 13.28
C HIS A 40 21.63 -0.62 13.61
N LEU A 41 20.39 -0.52 14.07
CA LEU A 41 19.74 0.71 14.53
C LEU A 41 19.27 0.51 15.98
N PRO A 42 20.11 0.81 16.98
CA PRO A 42 19.80 0.50 18.40
C PRO A 42 18.55 1.16 18.94
N ASN A 43 18.09 2.22 18.27
CA ASN A 43 16.87 2.94 18.61
C ASN A 43 15.63 2.43 17.84
N VAL A 44 15.77 1.41 17.00
CA VAL A 44 14.63 0.82 16.28
C VAL A 44 14.08 -0.38 17.03
N ARG A 45 12.78 -0.39 17.22
CA ARG A 45 12.03 -1.49 17.84
C ARG A 45 10.89 -1.92 16.95
N LEU A 46 10.70 -3.22 16.78
CA LEU A 46 9.55 -3.75 16.05
C LEU A 46 8.26 -3.48 16.86
N ALA A 47 7.35 -2.70 16.26
CA ALA A 47 6.01 -2.45 16.81
C ALA A 47 5.06 -3.60 16.41
N TRP A 48 4.96 -3.84 15.11
CA TRP A 48 4.14 -4.93 14.56
C TRP A 48 4.66 -5.40 13.20
N LYS A 49 4.18 -6.56 12.79
CA LYS A 49 4.42 -7.14 11.46
C LYS A 49 3.12 -7.69 10.89
N ALA A 50 3.00 -7.68 9.56
CA ALA A 50 1.88 -8.25 8.84
C ALA A 50 2.39 -9.08 7.65
N ASN A 51 1.67 -10.15 7.31
CA ASN A 51 1.99 -11.01 6.17
C ASN A 51 1.16 -10.67 4.93
N THR A 52 0.12 -9.85 5.09
CA THR A 52 -0.76 -9.43 4.01
C THR A 52 -0.93 -7.92 3.98
N GLY A 53 -1.22 -7.37 2.79
CA GLY A 53 -1.55 -5.96 2.64
C GLY A 53 -2.84 -5.60 3.37
N THR A 54 -3.78 -6.54 3.46
CA THR A 54 -5.05 -6.38 4.17
C THR A 54 -4.83 -6.20 5.67
N ASP A 55 -4.01 -7.05 6.30
CA ASP A 55 -3.67 -6.93 7.73
C ASP A 55 -2.88 -5.65 8.01
N ALA A 56 -1.93 -5.31 7.12
CA ALA A 56 -1.17 -4.07 7.25
C ALA A 56 -2.06 -2.83 7.21
N LEU A 57 -3.11 -2.84 6.38
CA LEU A 57 -4.07 -1.76 6.30
C LEU A 57 -4.89 -1.64 7.58
N GLU A 58 -5.35 -2.75 8.15
CA GLU A 58 -6.06 -2.79 9.42
C GLU A 58 -5.17 -2.24 10.56
N TYR A 59 -3.94 -2.77 10.68
CA TYR A 59 -3.01 -2.33 11.73
C TYR A 59 -2.59 -0.87 11.60
N ALA A 60 -2.31 -0.39 10.39
CA ALA A 60 -1.90 0.99 10.14
C ALA A 60 -3.03 2.02 10.38
N THR A 61 -4.29 1.58 10.46
CA THR A 61 -5.45 2.45 10.73
C THR A 61 -5.99 2.30 12.15
N ASP A 62 -5.54 1.31 12.91
CA ASP A 62 -5.90 1.13 14.31
C ASP A 62 -5.02 2.02 15.20
N PRO A 63 -5.62 2.93 16.00
CA PRO A 63 -4.86 3.78 16.94
C PRO A 63 -4.09 3.00 18.00
N ALA A 64 -4.43 1.73 18.27
CA ALA A 64 -3.70 0.89 19.21
C ALA A 64 -2.36 0.39 18.64
N ASN A 65 -2.18 0.39 17.34
CA ASN A 65 -1.01 -0.12 16.63
C ASN A 65 -0.09 1.01 16.13
N GLU A 66 0.32 1.91 17.02
CA GLU A 66 1.18 3.02 16.66
C GLU A 66 2.54 2.56 16.10
N ALA A 67 2.94 3.13 14.96
CA ALA A 67 4.25 2.99 14.35
C ALA A 67 4.76 4.34 13.85
N ASP A 68 6.09 4.52 13.85
CA ASP A 68 6.74 5.73 13.37
C ASP A 68 7.19 5.60 11.91
N ILE A 69 7.25 4.37 11.41
CA ILE A 69 7.52 4.04 10.01
C ILE A 69 6.98 2.63 9.68
N LEU A 70 6.44 2.47 8.47
CA LEU A 70 6.04 1.18 7.91
C LEU A 70 6.88 0.85 6.68
N LEU A 71 7.58 -0.28 6.70
CA LEU A 71 8.19 -0.89 5.51
C LEU A 71 7.13 -1.68 4.75
N VAL A 72 6.96 -1.38 3.45
CA VAL A 72 5.95 -2.04 2.61
C VAL A 72 6.64 -2.79 1.48
N ASP A 73 6.53 -4.12 1.47
CA ASP A 73 6.95 -4.89 0.29
C ASP A 73 6.09 -4.56 -0.92
N MET A 74 6.76 -4.37 -2.07
CA MET A 74 6.09 -3.99 -3.31
C MET A 74 5.45 -5.16 -4.04
N SER A 75 5.74 -6.40 -3.62
CA SER A 75 5.31 -7.65 -4.31
C SER A 75 4.49 -8.58 -3.42
N LEU A 76 3.63 -8.02 -2.58
CA LEU A 76 2.68 -8.79 -1.79
C LEU A 76 1.69 -9.56 -2.69
N GLU A 77 1.22 -10.72 -2.21
CA GLU A 77 0.38 -11.64 -3.00
C GLU A 77 -1.09 -11.21 -3.04
N ASP A 78 -1.62 -10.69 -1.92
CA ASP A 78 -3.03 -10.30 -1.79
C ASP A 78 -3.33 -8.94 -2.41
N MET A 79 -2.40 -8.00 -2.27
CA MET A 79 -2.54 -6.63 -2.76
C MET A 79 -1.18 -6.06 -3.14
N PRO A 80 -0.98 -5.48 -4.34
CA PRO A 80 0.26 -4.82 -4.71
C PRO A 80 0.68 -3.75 -3.69
N GLY A 81 1.98 -3.68 -3.34
CA GLY A 81 2.46 -2.79 -2.28
C GLY A 81 2.21 -1.31 -2.52
N ASP A 82 2.17 -0.86 -3.78
CA ASP A 82 1.78 0.51 -4.14
C ASP A 82 0.30 0.79 -3.81
N MET A 83 -0.57 -0.22 -3.92
CA MET A 83 -1.96 -0.10 -3.49
C MET A 83 -2.07 -0.08 -1.96
N VAL A 84 -1.28 -0.91 -1.25
CA VAL A 84 -1.19 -0.84 0.22
C VAL A 84 -0.78 0.56 0.66
N CYS A 85 0.28 1.12 0.07
CA CYS A 85 0.72 2.49 0.36
C CYS A 85 -0.41 3.50 0.13
N ARG A 86 -1.11 3.41 -1.01
CA ARG A 86 -2.22 4.31 -1.36
C ARG A 86 -3.39 4.23 -0.38
N GLU A 87 -3.81 3.02 -0.04
CA GLU A 87 -4.92 2.78 0.87
C GLU A 87 -4.61 3.28 2.29
N ILE A 88 -3.39 3.01 2.78
CA ILE A 88 -2.94 3.53 4.07
C ILE A 88 -2.86 5.05 4.01
N ARG A 89 -2.19 5.64 3.02
CA ARG A 89 -2.00 7.08 2.91
C ARG A 89 -3.32 7.84 2.80
N SER A 90 -4.32 7.29 2.13
CA SER A 90 -5.65 7.93 2.02
C SER A 90 -6.42 8.00 3.35
N ARG A 91 -6.04 7.18 4.35
CA ARG A 91 -6.69 7.07 5.66
C ARG A 91 -5.80 7.53 6.81
N ASN A 92 -4.47 7.42 6.66
CA ASN A 92 -3.50 7.79 7.69
C ASN A 92 -2.57 8.89 7.15
N ARG A 93 -2.72 10.09 7.70
CA ARG A 93 -1.96 11.29 7.36
C ARG A 93 -0.60 11.34 8.04
N MET A 94 -0.33 10.51 9.04
CA MET A 94 0.83 10.65 9.92
C MET A 94 1.92 9.60 9.67
N LEU A 95 1.55 8.37 9.31
CA LEU A 95 2.47 7.24 9.22
C LEU A 95 3.38 7.36 7.98
N PRO A 96 4.71 7.50 8.14
CA PRO A 96 5.66 7.42 7.04
C PRO A 96 5.71 6.02 6.44
N LEU A 97 5.74 5.93 5.10
CA LEU A 97 5.77 4.67 4.35
C LEU A 97 7.08 4.59 3.55
N LEU A 98 7.84 3.52 3.76
CA LEU A 98 9.04 3.21 2.99
C LEU A 98 8.81 1.94 2.19
N ALA A 99 8.72 2.07 0.87
CA ALA A 99 8.62 0.92 -0.01
C ALA A 99 9.93 0.12 -0.01
N VAL A 100 9.83 -1.20 0.04
CA VAL A 100 10.97 -2.11 -0.07
C VAL A 100 10.70 -3.14 -1.16
N THR A 101 11.76 -3.60 -1.84
CA THR A 101 11.59 -4.60 -2.90
C THR A 101 12.84 -5.47 -3.06
N SER A 102 12.64 -6.75 -3.41
CA SER A 102 13.72 -7.65 -3.85
C SER A 102 14.00 -7.54 -5.36
N PHE A 103 13.16 -6.81 -6.09
CA PHE A 103 13.27 -6.63 -7.54
C PHE A 103 13.92 -5.29 -7.90
N SER A 104 14.04 -5.01 -9.20
CA SER A 104 14.58 -3.74 -9.71
C SER A 104 13.75 -2.54 -9.25
N LEU A 105 14.42 -1.52 -8.75
CA LEU A 105 13.79 -0.23 -8.39
C LEU A 105 13.10 0.43 -9.59
N THR A 106 13.60 0.22 -10.81
CA THR A 106 13.00 0.75 -12.05
C THR A 106 11.55 0.31 -12.20
N ARG A 107 11.21 -0.89 -11.74
CA ARG A 107 9.85 -1.44 -11.83
C ARG A 107 8.86 -0.76 -10.87
N TYR A 108 9.33 -0.34 -9.70
CA TYR A 108 8.44 0.03 -8.60
C TYR A 108 8.55 1.48 -8.14
N ALA A 109 9.66 2.19 -8.44
CA ALA A 109 9.91 3.52 -7.87
C ALA A 109 8.78 4.51 -8.15
N ARG A 110 8.34 4.61 -9.42
CA ARG A 110 7.23 5.49 -9.80
C ARG A 110 5.92 5.08 -9.11
N ARG A 111 5.61 3.78 -9.09
CA ARG A 111 4.39 3.27 -8.44
C ARG A 111 4.37 3.54 -6.94
N ALA A 112 5.51 3.36 -6.26
CA ALA A 112 5.65 3.66 -4.84
C ALA A 112 5.43 5.15 -4.55
N ALA A 113 6.02 6.05 -5.36
CA ALA A 113 5.81 7.49 -5.24
C ALA A 113 4.35 7.88 -5.49
N GLU A 114 3.72 7.33 -6.53
CA GLU A 114 2.30 7.56 -6.83
C GLU A 114 1.38 6.98 -5.74
N GLY A 115 1.78 5.89 -5.10
CA GLY A 115 1.11 5.30 -3.93
C GLY A 115 1.24 6.13 -2.65
N GLY A 116 2.10 7.15 -2.63
CA GLY A 116 2.27 8.05 -1.48
C GLY A 116 3.26 7.53 -0.44
N ALA A 117 4.21 6.69 -0.84
CA ALA A 117 5.40 6.37 -0.03
C ALA A 117 6.36 7.57 0.00
N GLN A 118 7.26 7.60 0.99
CA GLN A 118 8.28 8.64 1.15
C GLN A 118 9.64 8.23 0.59
N GLY A 119 9.75 7.00 0.09
CA GLY A 119 10.94 6.47 -0.53
C GLY A 119 10.78 5.02 -0.97
N ILE A 120 11.79 4.51 -1.68
CA ILE A 120 11.93 3.09 -2.01
C ILE A 120 13.39 2.67 -1.92
N VAL A 121 13.62 1.46 -1.41
CA VAL A 121 14.96 0.85 -1.34
C VAL A 121 14.91 -0.64 -1.69
N SER A 122 16.05 -1.17 -2.13
CA SER A 122 16.20 -2.61 -2.31
C SER A 122 16.36 -3.31 -0.96
N LYS A 123 15.69 -4.44 -0.75
CA LYS A 123 15.87 -5.30 0.43
C LYS A 123 17.30 -5.85 0.54
N ALA A 124 18.03 -5.93 -0.58
CA ALA A 124 19.40 -6.40 -0.62
C ALA A 124 20.45 -5.31 -0.29
N ASP A 125 20.07 -4.03 -0.33
CA ASP A 125 20.96 -2.91 0.01
C ASP A 125 20.78 -2.50 1.47
N PHE A 126 21.39 -3.28 2.35
CA PHE A 126 21.29 -3.08 3.79
C PHE A 126 21.77 -1.70 4.30
N PRO A 127 22.89 -1.12 3.79
CA PRO A 127 23.30 0.22 4.16
C PRO A 127 22.29 1.29 3.75
N ALA A 128 21.77 1.21 2.51
CA ALA A 128 20.72 2.13 2.04
C ALA A 128 19.44 1.97 2.85
N LEU A 129 19.04 0.74 3.19
CA LEU A 129 17.86 0.47 4.01
C LEU A 129 17.96 1.12 5.40
N CYS A 130 19.07 0.95 6.10
CA CYS A 130 19.28 1.58 7.40
C CYS A 130 19.24 3.11 7.32
N LYS A 131 19.86 3.69 6.29
CA LYS A 131 19.82 5.14 6.06
C LYS A 131 18.41 5.62 5.74
N ALA A 132 17.69 4.89 4.90
CA ALA A 132 16.32 5.23 4.49
C ALA A 132 15.35 5.18 5.68
N VAL A 133 15.44 4.14 6.53
CA VAL A 133 14.62 4.06 7.74
C VAL A 133 14.80 5.29 8.61
N LYS A 134 16.02 5.70 8.90
CA LYS A 134 16.29 6.92 9.70
C LYS A 134 15.73 8.17 9.04
N LEU A 135 16.04 8.41 7.76
CA LEU A 135 15.60 9.61 7.06
C LEU A 135 14.09 9.72 6.99
N VAL A 136 13.41 8.61 6.68
CA VAL A 136 11.97 8.61 6.51
C VAL A 136 11.23 8.70 7.85
N SER A 137 11.74 8.06 8.91
CA SER A 137 11.18 8.24 10.26
C SER A 137 11.37 9.66 10.81
N ASP A 138 12.43 10.36 10.38
CA ASP A 138 12.68 11.77 10.72
C ASP A 138 11.86 12.75 9.85
N GLY A 139 10.95 12.24 9.01
CA GLY A 139 10.07 13.05 8.15
C GLY A 139 10.68 13.47 6.81
N HIS A 140 11.86 12.97 6.45
CA HIS A 140 12.49 13.26 5.16
C HIS A 140 11.95 12.33 4.05
N THR A 141 12.11 12.77 2.81
CA THR A 141 11.80 11.99 1.62
C THR A 141 13.07 11.61 0.89
N LEU A 142 12.97 10.53 0.10
CA LEU A 142 14.07 10.09 -0.74
C LEU A 142 13.88 10.57 -2.19
N CYS A 143 14.95 10.47 -2.96
CA CYS A 143 14.89 10.45 -4.42
C CYS A 143 15.74 9.29 -4.92
N VAL A 144 15.26 8.63 -5.98
CA VAL A 144 15.99 7.51 -6.59
C VAL A 144 16.20 7.75 -8.08
N ARG A 145 17.38 7.40 -8.57
CA ARG A 145 17.69 7.50 -9.98
C ARG A 145 17.55 6.14 -10.64
N VAL A 146 16.62 6.02 -11.57
CA VAL A 146 16.30 4.78 -12.29
C VAL A 146 16.09 5.05 -13.76
N GLY A 147 16.68 4.25 -14.64
CA GLY A 147 16.51 4.40 -16.09
C GLY A 147 16.92 5.77 -16.64
N GLY A 148 17.84 6.48 -15.98
CA GLY A 148 18.25 7.84 -16.37
C GLY A 148 17.34 8.96 -15.86
N GLU A 149 16.22 8.63 -15.22
CA GLU A 149 15.27 9.56 -14.62
C GLU A 149 15.45 9.61 -13.08
N THR A 150 15.22 10.78 -12.49
CA THR A 150 15.16 10.93 -11.02
C THR A 150 13.71 10.98 -10.59
N ILE A 151 13.31 10.01 -9.75
CA ILE A 151 11.99 9.95 -9.15
C ILE A 151 12.10 10.50 -7.73
N GLY A 152 11.41 11.61 -7.48
CA GLY A 152 11.25 12.22 -6.15
C GLY A 152 10.01 11.65 -5.47
N PHE A 153 10.04 11.67 -4.14
CA PHE A 153 8.92 11.27 -3.29
C PHE A 153 8.40 12.50 -2.55
N GLU A 154 7.09 12.54 -2.34
CA GLU A 154 6.44 13.59 -1.57
C GLU A 154 6.54 13.30 -0.08
N ASP A 155 6.48 14.36 0.75
CA ASP A 155 6.27 14.17 2.18
C ASP A 155 4.88 13.59 2.49
N VAL A 156 4.69 13.18 3.74
CA VAL A 156 3.47 12.50 4.18
C VAL A 156 2.22 13.34 3.94
N ASP A 157 2.29 14.64 4.22
CA ASP A 157 1.17 15.57 4.14
C ASP A 157 0.80 15.88 2.67
N ALA A 158 1.78 16.18 1.84
CA ALA A 158 1.59 16.41 0.40
C ALA A 158 0.99 15.18 -0.29
N ALA A 159 1.54 13.98 -0.01
CA ALA A 159 1.03 12.72 -0.54
C ALA A 159 -0.42 12.46 -0.10
N TYR A 160 -0.74 12.70 1.19
CA TYR A 160 -2.11 12.57 1.70
C TYR A 160 -3.05 13.51 0.97
N HIS A 161 -2.74 14.79 0.88
CA HIS A 161 -3.60 15.77 0.22
C HIS A 161 -3.78 15.47 -1.27
N ARG A 162 -2.75 15.00 -1.95
CA ARG A 162 -2.87 14.56 -3.34
C ARG A 162 -3.82 13.39 -3.48
N LEU A 163 -3.67 12.35 -2.64
CA LEU A 163 -4.47 11.12 -2.74
C LEU A 163 -5.92 11.33 -2.31
N VAL A 164 -6.17 12.16 -1.32
CA VAL A 164 -7.55 12.50 -0.89
C VAL A 164 -8.25 13.41 -1.91
N ARG A 165 -7.50 14.30 -2.59
CA ARG A 165 -8.05 15.18 -3.65
C ARG A 165 -8.20 14.46 -4.98
N LEU A 166 -7.42 13.40 -5.24
CA LEU A 166 -7.65 12.57 -6.42
C LEU A 166 -9.05 11.95 -6.27
N PRO A 167 -9.88 12.00 -7.32
CA PRO A 167 -11.13 11.27 -7.28
C PRO A 167 -10.80 9.83 -6.92
N VAL A 168 -11.42 9.34 -5.85
CA VAL A 168 -11.31 7.93 -5.40
C VAL A 168 -11.29 7.08 -6.66
N ASN A 169 -10.25 6.25 -6.78
CA ASN A 169 -10.11 5.41 -7.96
C ASN A 169 -11.43 4.65 -8.15
N ARG A 170 -12.22 5.08 -9.12
CA ARG A 170 -13.60 4.60 -9.28
C ARG A 170 -13.67 3.08 -9.43
N ILE A 171 -12.56 2.44 -9.82
CA ILE A 171 -12.44 0.99 -9.93
C ILE A 171 -12.38 0.33 -8.54
N GLU A 172 -11.86 0.99 -7.52
CA GLU A 172 -11.84 0.47 -6.13
C GLU A 172 -13.24 0.40 -5.52
N ARG A 173 -14.19 1.17 -6.06
CA ARG A 173 -15.61 1.05 -5.72
C ARG A 173 -16.30 -0.15 -6.36
N LEU A 174 -15.61 -0.85 -7.27
CA LEU A 174 -16.15 -2.05 -7.89
C LEU A 174 -16.00 -3.23 -6.93
N SER A 175 -17.08 -4.01 -6.78
CA SER A 175 -16.99 -5.30 -6.11
C SER A 175 -16.11 -6.27 -6.91
N GLU A 176 -15.59 -7.31 -6.28
CA GLU A 176 -14.78 -8.33 -6.95
C GLU A 176 -15.50 -8.98 -8.13
N ARG A 177 -16.83 -9.21 -8.02
CA ARG A 177 -17.66 -9.72 -9.12
C ARG A 177 -17.75 -8.72 -10.28
N GLU A 178 -17.85 -7.43 -10.00
CA GLU A 178 -17.85 -6.36 -11.01
C GLU A 178 -16.49 -6.24 -11.69
N LYS A 179 -15.40 -6.30 -10.93
CA LYS A 179 -14.03 -6.29 -11.46
C LYS A 179 -13.79 -7.50 -12.38
N TYR A 180 -14.16 -8.69 -11.92
CA TYR A 180 -13.98 -9.92 -12.69
C TYR A 180 -14.79 -9.91 -14.00
N ALA A 181 -16.06 -9.49 -13.94
CA ALA A 181 -16.88 -9.30 -15.15
C ALA A 181 -16.23 -8.29 -16.11
N MET A 182 -15.63 -7.21 -15.59
CA MET A 182 -14.98 -6.18 -16.40
C MET A 182 -13.69 -6.69 -17.05
N VAL A 183 -12.85 -7.43 -16.33
CA VAL A 183 -11.65 -8.08 -16.89
C VAL A 183 -12.01 -8.95 -18.09
N LEU A 184 -12.95 -9.87 -17.91
CA LEU A 184 -13.39 -10.76 -18.99
C LEU A 184 -13.98 -9.98 -20.17
N TYR A 185 -14.76 -8.92 -19.89
CA TYR A 185 -15.35 -8.09 -20.95
C TYR A 185 -14.28 -7.31 -21.73
N SER A 186 -13.24 -6.83 -21.05
CA SER A 186 -12.11 -6.14 -21.70
C SER A 186 -11.32 -7.07 -22.63
N GLN A 187 -11.29 -8.37 -22.32
CA GLN A 187 -10.70 -9.41 -23.17
C GLN A 187 -11.60 -9.85 -24.33
N SER A 188 -12.65 -9.09 -24.62
CA SER A 188 -13.58 -9.32 -25.73
C SER A 188 -14.50 -10.53 -25.57
N TYR A 189 -14.64 -11.09 -24.37
CA TYR A 189 -15.63 -12.13 -24.12
C TYR A 189 -17.06 -11.54 -24.20
N LYS A 190 -17.95 -12.28 -24.86
CA LYS A 190 -19.38 -11.92 -24.92
C LYS A 190 -20.05 -12.14 -23.54
N PRO A 191 -21.08 -11.36 -23.18
CA PRO A 191 -21.77 -11.53 -21.89
C PRO A 191 -22.25 -12.96 -21.60
N THR A 192 -22.63 -13.71 -22.62
CA THR A 192 -23.02 -15.12 -22.49
C THR A 192 -21.86 -16.07 -22.17
N GLN A 193 -20.65 -15.74 -22.62
CA GLN A 193 -19.43 -16.50 -22.27
C GLN A 193 -18.99 -16.17 -20.85
N ILE A 194 -19.00 -14.86 -20.49
CA ILE A 194 -18.71 -14.38 -19.14
C ILE A 194 -19.68 -15.03 -18.13
N ALA A 195 -20.96 -15.11 -18.47
CA ALA A 195 -21.98 -15.74 -17.63
C ALA A 195 -21.63 -17.19 -17.27
N ARG A 196 -21.15 -17.97 -18.25
CA ARG A 196 -20.68 -19.36 -18.03
C ARG A 196 -19.43 -19.40 -17.13
N MET A 197 -18.47 -18.49 -17.36
CA MET A 197 -17.22 -18.45 -16.59
C MET A 197 -17.43 -18.00 -15.13
N MET A 198 -18.45 -17.19 -14.89
CA MET A 198 -18.78 -16.67 -13.55
C MET A 198 -19.86 -17.46 -12.83
N ASP A 199 -20.43 -18.48 -13.48
CA ASP A 199 -21.57 -19.26 -12.99
C ASP A 199 -22.79 -18.38 -12.59
N VAL A 200 -23.19 -17.50 -13.51
CA VAL A 200 -24.33 -16.59 -13.35
C VAL A 200 -25.13 -16.48 -14.65
N SER A 201 -26.29 -15.80 -14.62
CA SER A 201 -27.06 -15.50 -15.83
C SER A 201 -26.41 -14.39 -16.68
N ALA A 202 -26.64 -14.38 -17.99
CA ALA A 202 -26.21 -13.30 -18.87
C ALA A 202 -26.83 -11.94 -18.46
N GLY A 203 -28.03 -11.94 -17.89
CA GLY A 203 -28.66 -10.76 -17.28
C GLY A 203 -27.89 -10.23 -16.08
N THR A 204 -27.35 -11.14 -15.24
CA THR A 204 -26.50 -10.76 -14.10
C THR A 204 -25.21 -10.11 -14.56
N VAL A 205 -24.56 -10.65 -15.60
CA VAL A 205 -23.35 -10.04 -16.20
C VAL A 205 -23.66 -8.64 -16.72
N LYS A 206 -24.78 -8.46 -17.44
CA LYS A 206 -25.21 -7.13 -17.90
C LYS A 206 -25.35 -6.17 -16.72
N THR A 207 -25.98 -6.60 -15.64
CA THR A 207 -26.14 -5.80 -14.42
C THR A 207 -24.79 -5.41 -13.79
N TYR A 208 -23.80 -6.34 -13.74
CA TYR A 208 -22.47 -6.01 -13.26
C TYR A 208 -21.81 -4.95 -14.13
N LEU A 209 -21.83 -5.10 -15.45
CA LEU A 209 -21.26 -4.14 -16.38
C LEU A 209 -21.98 -2.77 -16.35
N ASP A 210 -23.31 -2.73 -16.14
CA ASP A 210 -24.07 -1.49 -15.97
C ASP A 210 -23.67 -0.78 -14.67
N ARG A 211 -23.51 -1.52 -13.58
CA ARG A 211 -23.01 -0.98 -12.31
C ARG A 211 -21.59 -0.45 -12.43
N VAL A 212 -20.70 -1.18 -13.13
CA VAL A 212 -19.33 -0.70 -13.41
C VAL A 212 -19.38 0.61 -14.18
N GLN A 213 -20.17 0.67 -15.25
CA GLN A 213 -20.32 1.88 -16.07
C GLN A 213 -20.81 3.08 -15.24
N ASN A 214 -21.83 2.87 -14.40
CA ASN A 214 -22.36 3.90 -13.51
C ASN A 214 -21.35 4.34 -12.45
N LYS A 215 -20.66 3.40 -11.80
CA LYS A 215 -19.64 3.72 -10.79
C LYS A 215 -18.42 4.44 -11.37
N LEU A 216 -18.07 4.17 -12.62
CA LEU A 216 -17.00 4.84 -13.35
C LEU A 216 -17.46 6.15 -14.02
N HIS A 217 -18.78 6.46 -14.00
CA HIS A 217 -19.41 7.59 -14.67
C HIS A 217 -19.10 7.65 -16.18
N LEU A 218 -19.17 6.51 -16.85
CA LEU A 218 -18.97 6.36 -18.27
C LEU A 218 -20.30 6.25 -18.99
N THR A 219 -20.37 6.73 -20.24
CA THR A 219 -21.62 6.83 -21.00
C THR A 219 -21.84 5.66 -21.95
N SER A 220 -20.77 4.94 -22.28
CA SER A 220 -20.85 3.83 -23.24
C SER A 220 -19.95 2.63 -22.88
N ARG A 221 -20.26 1.47 -23.47
CA ARG A 221 -19.43 0.26 -23.37
C ARG A 221 -18.06 0.44 -24.04
N ALA A 222 -17.97 1.22 -25.08
CA ALA A 222 -16.70 1.53 -25.74
C ALA A 222 -15.80 2.36 -24.83
N GLU A 223 -16.36 3.36 -24.16
CA GLU A 223 -15.63 4.13 -23.13
C GLU A 223 -15.17 3.27 -21.98
N LEU A 224 -15.98 2.30 -21.56
CA LEU A 224 -15.66 1.35 -20.49
C LEU A 224 -14.41 0.53 -20.84
N ILE A 225 -14.36 -0.04 -22.04
CA ILE A 225 -13.21 -0.79 -22.56
C ILE A 225 -11.99 0.12 -22.68
N ALA A 226 -12.13 1.30 -23.29
CA ALA A 226 -11.04 2.25 -23.46
C ALA A 226 -10.48 2.77 -22.11
N TYR A 227 -11.34 2.96 -21.12
CA TYR A 227 -10.95 3.34 -19.76
C TYR A 227 -10.14 2.23 -19.09
N TRP A 228 -10.55 0.97 -19.23
CA TRP A 228 -9.87 -0.20 -18.67
C TRP A 228 -8.48 -0.38 -19.26
N TRP A 229 -8.35 -0.38 -20.59
CA TRP A 229 -7.07 -0.57 -21.30
C TRP A 229 -6.08 0.57 -21.11
N ARG A 230 -6.54 1.79 -20.93
CA ARG A 230 -5.65 2.92 -20.60
C ARG A 230 -4.91 2.71 -19.28
N ARG A 231 -5.45 1.93 -18.38
CA ARG A 231 -4.88 1.66 -17.07
C ARG A 231 -3.90 0.47 -17.06
N GLU A 232 -4.08 -0.52 -17.90
CA GLU A 232 -3.14 -1.66 -18.00
C GLU A 232 -1.79 -1.30 -18.64
N ARG A 233 -1.65 -0.11 -19.19
CA ARG A 233 -0.40 0.39 -19.78
C ARG A 233 0.48 1.17 -18.83
N TRP A 234 0.11 1.28 -17.55
CA TRP A 234 0.90 2.01 -16.56
C TRP A 234 1.45 1.08 -15.49
#